data_41463c82827b72fc0f2f9cdb82e9e78d
#
_entry.id   41463c82827b72fc0f2f9cdb82e9e78d
#
_cell.length_a   1.000
_cell.length_b   1.000
_cell.length_c   1.000
_cell.angle_alpha   90.00
_cell.angle_beta   90.00
_cell.angle_gamma   90.00
#
_symmetry.space_group_name_H-M   'P 1'
#
loop_
_entity.id
_entity.type
_entity.pdbx_description
1 polymer ?
#
loop_
_entity_poly.entity_id
_entity_poly.type
_entity_poly.pdbx_seq_one_letter_code
_entity_poly.pdbx_strand_id
1 'polypeptide(L)'
;MCIRDRNIGFNNTEFLEGSIEKLDELDKDLNPLIADKSVDIILSNCVLNLVSPESRSNLLRNIKRVLNDNGRIAISDIVSNKKVPLRLQNDHDLWTGCISGAWYEPDFISDFKELGFKNLEFAERSAEPWKVIEDIEFRTVTLVGNI
;
A
#
# COMPACT_ATOMS: atom_id res chain seq x y z
N MET A 1 0.04 -6.13 -17.31
CA MET A 1 1.33 -5.53 -17.69
C MET A 1 1.15 -4.72 -18.97
N CYS A 2 1.36 -3.42 -18.95
CA CYS A 2 1.16 -2.59 -20.14
C CYS A 2 2.37 -2.67 -21.08
N ILE A 3 2.40 -3.72 -21.91
CA ILE A 3 3.20 -3.77 -23.16
C ILE A 3 2.92 -2.52 -24.01
N ARG A 4 1.78 -1.88 -23.78
CA ARG A 4 1.31 -0.68 -24.48
C ARG A 4 2.28 0.50 -24.39
N ASP A 5 2.89 0.74 -23.23
CA ASP A 5 3.72 1.92 -23.03
C ASP A 5 5.05 1.84 -23.80
N ARG A 6 5.65 0.64 -23.90
CA ARG A 6 6.82 0.39 -24.76
C ARG A 6 6.50 0.59 -26.24
N ASN A 7 5.30 0.17 -26.66
CA ASN A 7 4.88 0.26 -28.07
C ASN A 7 4.60 1.71 -28.54
N ILE A 8 4.37 2.63 -27.61
CA ILE A 8 4.16 4.06 -27.89
C ILE A 8 5.40 4.93 -27.62
N GLY A 9 6.54 4.30 -27.34
CA GLY A 9 7.85 4.95 -27.31
C GLY A 9 8.29 5.49 -25.93
N PHE A 10 7.62 5.14 -24.81
CA PHE A 10 8.10 5.45 -23.47
C PHE A 10 9.24 4.50 -23.08
N ASN A 11 10.48 5.03 -23.10
CA ASN A 11 11.68 4.28 -22.75
C ASN A 11 12.12 4.45 -21.28
N ASN A 12 11.36 5.24 -20.51
CA ASN A 12 11.62 5.55 -19.10
C ASN A 12 10.76 4.74 -18.14
N THR A 13 10.14 3.64 -18.60
CA THR A 13 9.32 2.74 -17.81
C THR A 13 9.92 1.34 -17.75
N GLU A 14 9.97 0.79 -16.56
CA GLU A 14 10.37 -0.59 -16.30
C GLU A 14 9.25 -1.33 -15.56
N PHE A 15 8.98 -2.57 -15.97
CA PHE A 15 8.00 -3.44 -15.32
C PHE A 15 8.72 -4.64 -14.73
N LEU A 16 8.63 -4.77 -13.42
CA LEU A 16 9.19 -5.88 -12.68
C LEU A 16 8.07 -6.84 -12.26
N GLU A 17 8.30 -8.12 -12.41
CA GLU A 17 7.40 -9.17 -11.91
C GLU A 17 7.87 -9.58 -10.51
N GLY A 18 6.95 -9.51 -9.52
CA GLY A 18 7.25 -9.90 -8.16
C GLY A 18 6.11 -9.58 -7.20
N SER A 19 6.26 -10.00 -5.94
CA SER A 19 5.32 -9.68 -4.87
C SER A 19 5.75 -8.41 -4.15
N ILE A 20 4.79 -7.49 -3.93
CA ILE A 20 5.05 -6.27 -3.13
C ILE A 20 5.37 -6.56 -1.66
N GLU A 21 5.00 -7.74 -1.18
CA GLU A 21 5.33 -8.22 0.16
C GLU A 21 6.79 -8.65 0.29
N LYS A 22 7.47 -8.85 -0.84
CA LYS A 22 8.79 -9.49 -0.95
C LYS A 22 9.71 -8.72 -1.89
N LEU A 23 9.72 -7.40 -1.82
CA LEU A 23 10.60 -6.56 -2.65
C LEU A 23 12.09 -6.74 -2.32
N ASP A 24 12.40 -7.39 -1.20
CA ASP A 24 13.71 -7.80 -0.74
C ASP A 24 14.11 -9.21 -1.19
N GLU A 25 13.23 -9.92 -1.91
CA GLU A 25 13.56 -11.23 -2.49
C GLU A 25 14.70 -11.09 -3.51
N LEU A 26 15.69 -11.97 -3.37
CA LEU A 26 16.91 -11.88 -4.18
C LEU A 26 16.74 -12.61 -5.52
N ASP A 27 17.23 -12.01 -6.57
CA ASP A 27 17.36 -12.63 -7.88
C ASP A 27 18.52 -13.65 -7.94
N LYS A 28 18.83 -14.17 -9.14
CA LYS A 28 19.91 -15.13 -9.36
C LYS A 28 21.30 -14.58 -9.07
N ASP A 29 21.45 -13.25 -9.15
CA ASP A 29 22.69 -12.52 -8.93
C ASP A 29 22.78 -11.94 -7.50
N LEU A 30 21.87 -12.39 -6.61
CA LEU A 30 21.77 -11.94 -5.21
C LEU A 30 21.40 -10.46 -5.05
N ASN A 31 20.73 -9.86 -6.03
CA ASN A 31 20.20 -8.51 -5.91
C ASN A 31 18.74 -8.55 -5.52
N PRO A 32 18.28 -7.64 -4.66
CA PRO A 32 16.86 -7.52 -4.35
C PRO A 32 16.08 -7.02 -5.56
N LEU A 33 14.81 -7.38 -5.68
CA LEU A 33 13.91 -6.97 -6.76
C LEU A 33 13.92 -5.44 -6.95
N ILE A 34 13.96 -4.69 -5.84
CA ILE A 34 14.18 -3.24 -5.83
C ILE A 34 15.28 -2.94 -4.82
N ALA A 35 16.32 -2.23 -5.26
CA ALA A 35 17.45 -1.88 -4.43
C ALA A 35 17.07 -0.94 -3.28
N ASP A 36 17.88 -0.98 -2.21
CA ASP A 36 17.72 -0.07 -1.07
C ASP A 36 17.91 1.39 -1.52
N LYS A 37 17.08 2.28 -0.97
CA LYS A 37 17.20 3.74 -1.18
C LYS A 37 17.27 4.16 -2.65
N SER A 38 16.59 3.43 -3.53
CA SER A 38 16.61 3.65 -4.98
C SER A 38 15.39 4.39 -5.53
N VAL A 39 14.39 4.63 -4.68
CA VAL A 39 13.09 5.18 -5.08
C VAL A 39 12.84 6.54 -4.41
N ASP A 40 12.44 7.53 -5.19
CA ASP A 40 12.11 8.87 -4.69
C ASP A 40 10.65 8.98 -4.23
N ILE A 41 9.74 8.28 -4.92
CA ILE A 41 8.31 8.35 -4.65
C ILE A 41 7.67 6.97 -4.82
N ILE A 42 6.83 6.58 -3.86
CA ILE A 42 5.95 5.42 -3.99
C ILE A 42 4.51 5.91 -4.13
N LEU A 43 3.86 5.45 -5.19
CA LEU A 43 2.43 5.65 -5.42
C LEU A 43 1.73 4.31 -5.37
N SER A 44 0.64 4.22 -4.62
CA SER A 44 -0.20 3.02 -4.56
C SER A 44 -1.68 3.40 -4.58
N ASN A 45 -2.49 2.59 -5.25
CA ASN A 45 -3.94 2.78 -5.28
C ASN A 45 -4.65 1.43 -5.20
N CYS A 46 -5.40 1.21 -4.11
CA CYS A 46 -6.18 -0.01 -3.83
C CYS A 46 -5.36 -1.32 -3.93
N VAL A 47 -4.13 -1.33 -3.41
CA VAL A 47 -3.25 -2.51 -3.45
C VAL A 47 -2.89 -3.01 -2.06
N LEU A 48 -2.67 -2.12 -1.09
CA LEU A 48 -2.19 -2.51 0.23
C LEU A 48 -3.20 -3.38 0.99
N ASN A 49 -4.48 -3.15 0.78
CA ASN A 49 -5.55 -3.95 1.38
C ASN A 49 -5.64 -5.39 0.81
N LEU A 50 -4.97 -5.69 -0.29
CA LEU A 50 -4.87 -7.05 -0.83
C LEU A 50 -3.76 -7.86 -0.15
N VAL A 51 -2.91 -7.21 0.62
CA VAL A 51 -1.84 -7.85 1.38
C VAL A 51 -2.40 -8.42 2.67
N SER A 52 -2.05 -9.67 2.96
CA SER A 52 -2.51 -10.32 4.19
C SER A 52 -2.04 -9.58 5.45
N PRO A 53 -2.82 -9.56 6.53
CA PRO A 53 -2.43 -8.88 7.76
C PRO A 53 -1.05 -9.30 8.29
N GLU A 54 -0.69 -10.57 8.12
CA GLU A 54 0.60 -11.13 8.57
C GLU A 54 1.77 -10.56 7.76
N SER A 55 1.55 -10.24 6.49
CA SER A 55 2.59 -9.73 5.58
C SER A 55 2.74 -8.20 5.62
N ARG A 56 1.82 -7.47 6.26
CA ARG A 56 1.81 -6.01 6.30
C ARG A 56 3.08 -5.39 6.85
N SER A 57 3.60 -5.94 7.95
CA SER A 57 4.83 -5.43 8.55
C SER A 57 6.04 -5.61 7.62
N ASN A 58 6.05 -6.67 6.81
CA ASN A 58 7.10 -6.86 5.80
C ASN A 58 6.95 -5.88 4.64
N LEU A 59 5.73 -5.72 4.13
CA LEU A 59 5.42 -4.71 3.11
C LEU A 59 5.87 -3.31 3.55
N LEU A 60 5.48 -2.87 4.74
CA LEU A 60 5.81 -1.54 5.24
C LEU A 60 7.31 -1.33 5.43
N ARG A 61 8.05 -2.36 5.93
CA ARG A 61 9.51 -2.31 6.00
C ARG A 61 10.14 -2.19 4.61
N ASN A 62 9.61 -2.91 3.62
CA ASN A 62 10.08 -2.83 2.24
C ASN A 62 9.79 -1.45 1.63
N ILE A 63 8.62 -0.87 1.85
CA ILE A 63 8.30 0.50 1.44
C ILE A 63 9.36 1.47 1.97
N LYS A 64 9.69 1.39 3.28
CA LYS A 64 10.71 2.24 3.87
C LYS A 64 12.11 1.96 3.30
N ARG A 65 12.48 0.69 3.13
CA ARG A 65 13.81 0.28 2.66
C ARG A 65 14.15 0.82 1.28
N VAL A 66 13.20 0.74 0.35
CA VAL A 66 13.42 1.15 -1.04
C VAL A 66 13.43 2.67 -1.23
N LEU A 67 12.75 3.42 -0.35
CA LEU A 67 12.73 4.88 -0.40
C LEU A 67 14.08 5.47 0.00
N ASN A 68 14.53 6.48 -0.74
CA ASN A 68 15.69 7.27 -0.37
C ASN A 68 15.41 8.17 0.85
N ASP A 69 16.43 8.85 1.37
CA ASP A 69 16.35 9.66 2.61
C ASP A 69 15.43 10.90 2.48
N ASN A 70 15.00 11.26 1.26
CA ASN A 70 14.03 12.30 0.97
C ASN A 70 12.76 11.73 0.32
N GLY A 71 12.59 10.42 0.40
CA GLY A 71 11.52 9.69 -0.26
C GLY A 71 10.14 10.07 0.27
N ARG A 72 9.15 10.00 -0.61
CA ARG A 72 7.76 10.36 -0.33
C ARG A 72 6.82 9.22 -0.67
N ILE A 73 5.68 9.21 0.00
CA ILE A 73 4.58 8.28 -0.30
C ILE A 73 3.31 9.03 -0.62
N ALA A 74 2.49 8.46 -1.52
CA ALA A 74 1.09 8.78 -1.66
C ALA A 74 0.33 7.47 -1.88
N ILE A 75 -0.45 7.08 -0.88
CA ILE A 75 -1.11 5.78 -0.82
C ILE A 75 -2.60 6.00 -0.67
N SER A 76 -3.34 5.66 -1.71
CA SER A 76 -4.80 5.70 -1.73
C SER A 76 -5.33 4.30 -1.48
N ASP A 77 -6.14 4.14 -0.43
CA ASP A 77 -6.79 2.86 -0.12
C ASP A 77 -8.08 3.05 0.68
N ILE A 78 -8.76 1.96 0.98
CA ILE A 78 -9.95 1.95 1.82
C ILE A 78 -9.54 1.70 3.27
N VAL A 79 -10.04 2.51 4.17
CA VAL A 79 -9.89 2.32 5.62
C VAL A 79 -11.24 2.11 6.28
N SER A 80 -11.25 1.55 7.48
CA SER A 80 -12.46 1.28 8.27
C SER A 80 -12.47 2.07 9.58
N ASN A 81 -13.65 2.47 10.04
CA ASN A 81 -13.82 3.14 11.33
C ASN A 81 -13.76 2.18 12.54
N LYS A 82 -13.75 0.87 12.29
CA LYS A 82 -13.62 -0.20 13.29
C LYS A 82 -12.75 -1.32 12.73
N LYS A 83 -12.09 -2.09 13.59
CA LYS A 83 -11.31 -3.27 13.14
C LYS A 83 -12.24 -4.26 12.44
N VAL A 84 -11.85 -4.69 11.25
CA VAL A 84 -12.60 -5.66 10.43
C VAL A 84 -12.55 -7.03 11.13
N PRO A 85 -13.68 -7.65 11.48
CA PRO A 85 -13.71 -8.97 12.12
C PRO A 85 -13.17 -10.07 11.19
N LEU A 86 -12.57 -11.12 11.77
CA LEU A 86 -12.00 -12.25 11.00
C LEU A 86 -12.97 -12.88 9.99
N ARG A 87 -14.26 -12.97 10.32
CA ARG A 87 -15.25 -13.51 9.38
C ARG A 87 -15.41 -12.69 8.11
N LEU A 88 -15.27 -11.35 8.19
CA LEU A 88 -15.29 -10.47 7.03
C LEU A 88 -13.92 -10.44 6.33
N GLN A 89 -12.82 -10.64 7.08
CA GLN A 89 -11.49 -10.76 6.48
C GLN A 89 -11.36 -12.01 5.59
N ASN A 90 -12.10 -13.09 5.93
CA ASN A 90 -12.10 -14.34 5.17
C ASN A 90 -13.17 -14.40 4.06
N ASP A 91 -13.89 -13.32 3.83
CA ASP A 91 -14.89 -13.24 2.78
C ASP A 91 -14.24 -12.90 1.42
N HIS A 92 -14.29 -13.83 0.47
CA HIS A 92 -13.67 -13.69 -0.85
C HIS A 92 -14.28 -12.57 -1.69
N ASP A 93 -15.60 -12.35 -1.58
CA ASP A 93 -16.29 -11.30 -2.34
C ASP A 93 -15.91 -9.91 -1.82
N LEU A 94 -15.73 -9.79 -0.51
CA LEU A 94 -15.26 -8.57 0.12
C LEU A 94 -13.75 -8.35 -0.09
N TRP A 95 -12.98 -9.42 -0.24
CA TRP A 95 -11.54 -9.33 -0.53
C TRP A 95 -11.28 -8.64 -1.88
N THR A 96 -11.98 -9.06 -2.93
CA THR A 96 -11.85 -8.46 -4.26
C THR A 96 -12.26 -6.98 -4.29
N GLY A 97 -13.09 -6.55 -3.35
CA GLY A 97 -13.48 -5.15 -3.15
C GLY A 97 -12.56 -4.36 -2.21
N CYS A 98 -11.38 -4.87 -1.84
CA CYS A 98 -10.44 -4.23 -0.90
C CYS A 98 -11.02 -3.97 0.51
N ILE A 99 -12.12 -4.65 0.88
CA ILE A 99 -12.82 -4.45 2.16
C ILE A 99 -12.27 -5.37 3.24
N SER A 100 -12.10 -6.67 2.91
CA SER A 100 -11.63 -7.68 3.87
C SER A 100 -10.29 -7.31 4.49
N GLY A 101 -9.39 -6.73 3.70
CA GLY A 101 -8.10 -6.26 4.14
C GLY A 101 -8.05 -4.77 4.53
N ALA A 102 -9.18 -4.08 4.68
CA ALA A 102 -9.15 -2.68 5.05
C ALA A 102 -8.47 -2.46 6.41
N TRP A 103 -7.54 -1.49 6.45
CA TRP A 103 -6.93 -1.08 7.71
C TRP A 103 -7.96 -0.36 8.58
N TYR A 104 -7.87 -0.54 9.88
CA TYR A 104 -8.48 0.39 10.82
C TYR A 104 -7.78 1.75 10.68
N GLU A 105 -8.55 2.81 10.43
CA GLU A 105 -8.01 4.13 10.04
C GLU A 105 -6.91 4.67 10.99
N PRO A 106 -7.03 4.59 12.33
CA PRO A 106 -5.96 4.99 13.22
C PRO A 106 -4.69 4.14 13.10
N ASP A 107 -4.82 2.82 12.91
CA ASP A 107 -3.68 1.92 12.74
C ASP A 107 -2.95 2.23 11.43
N PHE A 108 -3.66 2.62 10.36
CA PHE A 108 -3.08 2.97 9.06
C PHE A 108 -2.05 4.10 9.16
N ILE A 109 -2.36 5.17 9.90
CA ILE A 109 -1.41 6.26 10.13
C ILE A 109 -0.30 5.83 11.10
N SER A 110 -0.66 5.14 12.21
CA SER A 110 0.31 4.78 13.23
C SER A 110 1.38 3.84 12.72
N ASP A 111 1.04 2.89 11.85
CA ASP A 111 1.97 1.93 11.27
C ASP A 111 3.07 2.63 10.44
N PHE A 112 2.71 3.64 9.65
CA PHE A 112 3.69 4.45 8.93
C PHE A 112 4.51 5.35 9.87
N LYS A 113 3.88 5.91 10.89
CA LYS A 113 4.55 6.75 11.89
C LYS A 113 5.60 5.97 12.69
N GLU A 114 5.29 4.74 13.08
CA GLU A 114 6.20 3.85 13.81
C GLU A 114 7.44 3.49 12.99
N LEU A 115 7.31 3.43 11.66
CA LEU A 115 8.44 3.27 10.75
C LEU A 115 9.29 4.54 10.58
N GLY A 116 8.87 5.66 11.16
CA GLY A 116 9.61 6.92 11.12
C GLY A 116 9.26 7.82 9.93
N PHE A 117 8.12 7.59 9.27
CA PHE A 117 7.57 8.55 8.32
C PHE A 117 7.11 9.81 9.05
N LYS A 118 7.28 10.96 8.41
CA LYS A 118 6.99 12.30 8.91
C LYS A 118 5.94 12.98 8.02
N ASN A 119 5.38 14.08 8.53
CA ASN A 119 4.40 14.90 7.80
C ASN A 119 3.25 14.06 7.23
N LEU A 120 2.85 13.04 8.00
CA LEU A 120 1.75 12.15 7.63
C LEU A 120 0.42 12.89 7.75
N GLU A 121 -0.31 12.94 6.65
CA GLU A 121 -1.65 13.52 6.61
C GLU A 121 -2.53 12.81 5.56
N PHE A 122 -3.82 12.85 5.75
CA PHE A 122 -4.75 12.50 4.70
C PHE A 122 -4.94 13.70 3.75
N ALA A 123 -4.25 13.66 2.60
CA ALA A 123 -4.44 14.64 1.53
C ALA A 123 -5.88 14.59 0.99
N GLU A 124 -6.50 13.41 1.06
CA GLU A 124 -7.91 13.21 0.74
C GLU A 124 -8.51 12.19 1.71
N ARG A 125 -9.76 12.46 2.11
CA ARG A 125 -10.58 11.53 2.91
C ARG A 125 -12.04 11.77 2.56
N SER A 126 -12.73 10.76 2.07
CA SER A 126 -14.14 10.90 1.71
C SER A 126 -14.98 11.25 2.94
N ALA A 127 -15.82 12.27 2.81
CA ALA A 127 -16.73 12.71 3.88
C ALA A 127 -17.74 11.60 4.22
N GLU A 128 -18.33 11.01 3.19
CA GLU A 128 -19.29 9.91 3.33
C GLU A 128 -18.59 8.55 3.21
N PRO A 129 -19.09 7.52 3.89
CA PRO A 129 -18.59 6.16 3.70
C PRO A 129 -18.90 5.69 2.28
N TRP A 130 -17.93 5.09 1.63
CA TRP A 130 -18.13 4.41 0.34
C TRP A 130 -19.03 3.17 0.50
N LYS A 131 -18.90 2.46 1.62
CA LYS A 131 -19.72 1.29 1.95
C LYS A 131 -19.87 1.17 3.46
N VAL A 132 -20.99 0.57 3.89
CA VAL A 132 -21.24 0.20 5.29
C VAL A 132 -21.61 -1.29 5.32
N ILE A 133 -20.93 -2.07 6.15
CA ILE A 133 -21.19 -3.50 6.36
C ILE A 133 -21.20 -3.74 7.86
N GLU A 134 -22.31 -4.23 8.39
CA GLU A 134 -22.47 -4.57 9.82
C GLU A 134 -22.00 -3.44 10.76
N ASP A 135 -22.46 -2.22 10.50
CA ASP A 135 -22.10 -1.00 11.25
C ASP A 135 -20.61 -0.62 11.17
N ILE A 136 -19.85 -1.20 10.25
CA ILE A 136 -18.49 -0.77 9.92
C ILE A 136 -18.55 0.12 8.68
N GLU A 137 -18.08 1.33 8.82
CA GLU A 137 -17.96 2.27 7.71
C GLU A 137 -16.60 2.11 7.02
N PHE A 138 -16.63 2.01 5.72
CA PHE A 138 -15.45 1.96 4.85
C PHE A 138 -15.34 3.24 4.04
N ARG A 139 -14.17 3.89 4.08
CA ARG A 139 -13.91 5.19 3.42
C ARG A 139 -12.66 5.12 2.59
N THR A 140 -12.65 5.86 1.50
CA THR A 140 -11.42 6.08 0.74
C THR A 140 -10.59 7.19 1.39
N VAL A 141 -9.30 6.96 1.47
CA VAL A 141 -8.32 7.93 1.95
C VAL A 141 -7.11 7.95 1.02
N THR A 142 -6.40 9.07 0.99
CA THR A 142 -5.06 9.18 0.40
C THR A 142 -4.11 9.67 1.48
N LEU A 143 -3.26 8.79 1.97
CA LEU A 143 -2.21 9.11 2.93
C LEU A 143 -0.98 9.59 2.17
N VAL A 144 -0.46 10.75 2.57
CA VAL A 144 0.83 11.27 2.10
C VAL A 144 1.79 11.42 3.26
N GLY A 145 3.08 11.37 2.97
CA GLY A 145 4.14 11.54 3.95
C GLY A 145 5.52 11.42 3.33
N ASN A 146 6.56 11.61 4.14
CA ASN A 146 7.96 11.49 3.72
C ASN A 146 8.82 10.82 4.81
N ILE A 147 10.02 10.39 4.44
CA ILE A 147 11.04 9.86 5.37
C ILE A 147 11.60 10.96 6.26
#